data_e7ceb6fd5500b406a080691a2634814c
#
_entry.id   e7ceb6fd5500b406a080691a2634814c
#
_cell.length_a   1.000
_cell.length_b   1.000
_cell.length_c   1.000
_cell.angle_alpha   90.00
_cell.angle_beta   90.00
_cell.angle_gamma   90.00
#
_symmetry.space_group_name_H-M   'P 1'
#
loop_
_entity.id
_entity.type
_entity.pdbx_description
1 polymer ?
#
loop_
_entity_poly.entity_id
_entity_poly.type
_entity_poly.pdbx_seq_one_letter_code
_entity_poly.pdbx_strand_id
1 'polypeptide(L)'
;MGITLREINGDNFDEIIALKVEKYCASNLYSLAQAKVYTEAIPLAIYNDDIAVGFIMYEIEPRDNNEYWIDRLMIDEKHQKKGYGKIAMEIIIDKIKQDKTHNKIKLSTNPDNFIGRKFYRNLGFKETGEMHGDEVLMVLEY
;
A
#
# COMPACT_ATOMS: atom_id res chain seq x y z
N MET A 1 20.69 5.63 0.70
CA MET A 1 19.28 5.62 1.10
C MET A 1 18.79 4.18 1.09
N GLY A 2 18.43 3.66 2.24
CA GLY A 2 17.97 2.29 2.36
C GLY A 2 16.51 2.21 2.76
N ILE A 3 15.62 1.99 1.78
CA ILE A 3 14.22 1.74 2.07
C ILE A 3 14.05 0.25 2.41
N THR A 4 13.45 -0.01 3.58
CA THR A 4 13.11 -1.35 4.02
C THR A 4 11.67 -1.39 4.50
N LEU A 5 11.07 -2.57 4.44
CA LEU A 5 9.73 -2.83 4.96
C LEU A 5 9.89 -3.72 6.18
N ARG A 6 9.30 -3.30 7.30
CA ARG A 6 9.46 -3.98 8.59
C ARG A 6 8.11 -4.30 9.20
N GLU A 7 8.05 -5.41 9.91
CA GLU A 7 6.87 -5.77 10.69
C GLU A 7 6.58 -4.70 11.75
N ILE A 8 5.32 -4.54 12.06
CA ILE A 8 4.86 -3.61 13.10
C ILE A 8 4.60 -4.42 14.36
N ASN A 9 5.22 -4.00 15.46
CA ASN A 9 5.15 -4.69 16.74
C ASN A 9 5.13 -3.66 17.89
N GLY A 10 5.25 -4.13 19.13
CA GLY A 10 5.23 -3.24 20.29
C GLY A 10 6.36 -2.21 20.31
N ASP A 11 7.47 -2.46 19.61
CA ASP A 11 8.62 -1.55 19.61
C ASP A 11 8.41 -0.33 18.71
N ASN A 12 7.61 -0.45 17.65
CA ASN A 12 7.41 0.64 16.68
C ASN A 12 5.94 1.07 16.52
N PHE A 13 5.01 0.47 17.25
CA PHE A 13 3.59 0.75 17.10
C PHE A 13 3.26 2.24 17.23
N ASP A 14 3.72 2.88 18.31
CA ASP A 14 3.41 4.29 18.56
C ASP A 14 3.98 5.20 17.48
N GLU A 15 5.19 4.92 17.02
CA GLU A 15 5.83 5.65 15.95
C GLU A 15 5.03 5.57 14.64
N ILE A 16 4.55 4.37 14.32
CA ILE A 16 3.83 4.15 13.05
C ILE A 16 2.44 4.80 13.07
N ILE A 17 1.71 4.72 14.18
CA ILE A 17 0.38 5.35 14.24
C ILE A 17 0.45 6.89 14.28
N ALA A 18 1.62 7.45 14.61
CA ALA A 18 1.83 8.89 14.63
C ALA A 18 2.09 9.47 13.23
N LEU A 19 2.44 8.66 12.24
CA LEU A 19 2.63 9.11 10.86
C LEU A 19 1.31 9.60 10.28
N LYS A 20 1.35 10.70 9.52
CA LYS A 20 0.13 11.37 9.05
C LYS A 20 0.14 11.68 7.56
N VAL A 21 -1.02 11.48 6.96
CA VAL A 21 -1.36 11.96 5.63
C VAL A 21 -2.77 12.55 5.69
N GLU A 22 -3.03 13.61 4.91
CA GLU A 22 -4.27 14.36 5.06
C GLU A 22 -5.47 13.79 4.32
N LYS A 23 -5.26 13.13 3.17
CA LYS A 23 -6.35 12.71 2.28
C LYS A 23 -6.15 11.30 1.73
N TYR A 24 -7.26 10.69 1.34
CA TYR A 24 -7.36 9.48 0.53
C TYR A 24 -6.76 8.22 1.16
N CYS A 25 -6.40 8.26 2.42
CA CYS A 25 -5.87 7.08 3.10
C CYS A 25 -6.45 7.00 4.52
N ALA A 26 -6.89 5.82 4.90
CA ALA A 26 -7.30 5.56 6.28
C ALA A 26 -6.10 5.72 7.22
N SER A 27 -6.35 6.07 8.47
CA SER A 27 -5.28 6.17 9.45
C SER A 27 -4.57 4.83 9.64
N ASN A 28 -3.29 4.87 10.04
CA ASN A 28 -2.55 3.64 10.29
C ASN A 28 -3.18 2.83 11.45
N LEU A 29 -3.72 3.51 12.44
CA LEU A 29 -4.41 2.84 13.54
C LEU A 29 -5.63 2.07 13.03
N TYR A 30 -6.44 2.68 12.17
CA TYR A 30 -7.59 2.01 11.58
C TYR A 30 -7.17 0.80 10.74
N SER A 31 -6.12 0.97 9.93
CA SER A 31 -5.60 -0.12 9.08
C SER A 31 -5.06 -1.28 9.91
N LEU A 32 -4.37 -1.00 11.02
CA LEU A 32 -3.90 -2.04 11.94
C LEU A 32 -5.05 -2.78 12.62
N ALA A 33 -6.11 -2.06 12.98
CA ALA A 33 -7.32 -2.69 13.51
C ALA A 33 -7.97 -3.61 12.48
N GLN A 34 -8.03 -3.19 11.21
CA GLN A 34 -8.53 -4.04 10.12
C GLN A 34 -7.69 -5.31 9.97
N ALA A 35 -6.37 -5.19 10.02
CA ALA A 35 -5.47 -6.34 9.89
C ALA A 35 -5.63 -7.34 11.04
N LYS A 36 -6.10 -6.91 12.19
CA LYS A 36 -6.41 -7.79 13.32
C LYS A 36 -7.66 -8.63 13.03
N VAL A 37 -8.63 -8.07 12.34
CA VAL A 37 -9.92 -8.72 12.01
C VAL A 37 -9.80 -9.51 10.72
N TYR A 38 -9.22 -8.91 9.69
CA TYR A 38 -8.99 -9.53 8.38
C TYR A 38 -7.53 -10.00 8.33
N THR A 39 -7.31 -11.21 8.84
CA THR A 39 -5.97 -11.73 9.15
C THR A 39 -5.10 -12.03 7.93
N GLU A 40 -5.65 -12.01 6.73
CA GLU A 40 -4.90 -12.11 5.48
C GLU A 40 -4.13 -10.82 5.16
N ALA A 41 -4.56 -9.69 5.71
CA ALA A 41 -3.91 -8.40 5.49
C ALA A 41 -2.55 -8.36 6.20
N ILE A 42 -1.53 -7.90 5.48
CA ILE A 42 -0.16 -7.81 5.97
C ILE A 42 0.23 -6.34 6.05
N PRO A 43 0.22 -5.74 7.25
CA PRO A 43 0.65 -4.37 7.45
C PRO A 43 2.16 -4.30 7.67
N LEU A 44 2.82 -3.38 6.97
CA LEU A 44 4.27 -3.18 7.07
C LEU A 44 4.60 -1.71 7.23
N ALA A 45 5.61 -1.43 8.03
CA ALA A 45 6.18 -0.10 8.17
C ALA A 45 7.23 0.13 7.10
N ILE A 46 7.24 1.33 6.52
CA ILE A 46 8.25 1.75 5.56
C ILE A 46 9.29 2.57 6.32
N TYR A 47 10.54 2.15 6.23
CA TYR A 47 11.67 2.84 6.86
C TYR A 47 12.65 3.33 5.81
N ASN A 48 13.20 4.51 6.06
CA ASN A 48 14.41 4.98 5.38
C ASN A 48 15.54 4.89 6.42
N ASP A 49 16.42 3.91 6.26
CA ASP A 49 17.39 3.51 7.28
C ASP A 49 16.65 3.20 8.58
N ASP A 50 16.83 3.96 9.66
CA ASP A 50 16.17 3.72 10.93
C ASP A 50 15.01 4.70 11.22
N ILE A 51 14.59 5.46 10.22
CA ILE A 51 13.50 6.44 10.37
C ILE A 51 12.24 5.89 9.71
N ALA A 52 11.16 5.78 10.47
CA ALA A 52 9.87 5.42 9.93
C ALA A 52 9.32 6.55 9.06
N VAL A 53 8.98 6.25 7.82
CA VAL A 53 8.52 7.26 6.86
C VAL A 53 7.15 6.96 6.28
N GLY A 54 6.64 5.74 6.44
CA GLY A 54 5.36 5.39 5.86
C GLY A 54 4.84 4.04 6.29
N PHE A 55 3.77 3.62 5.60
CA PHE A 55 3.04 2.40 5.90
C PHE A 55 2.49 1.83 4.61
N ILE A 56 2.54 0.52 4.47
CA ILE A 56 1.94 -0.19 3.35
C ILE A 56 1.23 -1.45 3.88
N MET A 57 0.07 -1.76 3.31
CA MET A 57 -0.66 -2.97 3.66
C MET A 57 -1.13 -3.64 2.38
N TYR A 58 -0.93 -4.95 2.29
CA TYR A 58 -1.34 -5.75 1.15
C TYR A 58 -1.89 -7.09 1.62
N GLU A 59 -2.58 -7.79 0.73
CA GLU A 59 -3.16 -9.09 1.05
C GLU A 59 -3.43 -9.91 -0.20
N ILE A 60 -3.60 -11.23 0.01
CA ILE A 60 -4.34 -12.08 -0.93
C ILE A 60 -5.78 -12.05 -0.43
N GLU A 61 -6.69 -11.49 -1.24
CA GLU A 61 -8.07 -11.21 -0.82
C GLU A 61 -8.99 -12.38 -1.13
N PRO A 62 -9.43 -13.16 -0.11
CA PRO A 62 -10.30 -14.30 -0.36
C PRO A 62 -11.66 -13.93 -0.96
N ARG A 63 -12.13 -12.72 -0.67
CA ARG A 63 -13.42 -12.22 -1.20
C ARG A 63 -13.35 -11.85 -2.67
N ASP A 64 -12.15 -11.75 -3.25
CA ASP A 64 -11.92 -11.48 -4.67
C ASP A 64 -11.07 -12.59 -5.30
N ASN A 65 -11.52 -13.84 -5.16
CA ASN A 65 -10.91 -15.02 -5.78
C ASN A 65 -9.42 -15.17 -5.46
N ASN A 66 -9.00 -14.79 -4.25
CA ASN A 66 -7.60 -14.85 -3.81
C ASN A 66 -6.65 -14.04 -4.70
N GLU A 67 -7.10 -12.91 -5.20
CA GLU A 67 -6.24 -11.96 -5.92
C GLU A 67 -5.43 -11.12 -4.96
N TYR A 68 -4.25 -10.68 -5.39
CA TYR A 68 -3.45 -9.74 -4.62
C TYR A 68 -4.02 -8.33 -4.69
N TRP A 69 -4.07 -7.68 -3.53
CA TRP A 69 -4.50 -6.28 -3.40
C TRP A 69 -3.48 -5.49 -2.59
N ILE A 70 -3.22 -4.27 -3.03
CA ILE A 70 -2.56 -3.26 -2.19
C ILE A 70 -3.69 -2.48 -1.52
N ASP A 71 -3.84 -2.64 -0.22
CA ASP A 71 -4.96 -2.05 0.53
C ASP A 71 -4.67 -0.63 0.96
N ARG A 72 -3.41 -0.34 1.32
CA ARG A 72 -2.99 0.95 1.85
C ARG A 72 -1.56 1.24 1.45
N LEU A 73 -1.30 2.49 1.10
CA LEU A 73 0.04 3.04 0.96
C LEU A 73 0.00 4.49 1.40
N MET A 74 0.85 4.85 2.34
CA MET A 74 1.03 6.25 2.71
C MET A 74 2.48 6.53 3.04
N ILE A 75 2.90 7.74 2.73
CA ILE A 75 4.17 8.31 3.19
C ILE A 75 3.81 9.51 4.05
N ASP A 76 4.41 9.60 5.22
CA ASP A 76 4.20 10.72 6.12
C ASP A 76 4.47 12.04 5.39
N GLU A 77 3.61 13.03 5.63
CA GLU A 77 3.67 14.31 4.90
C GLU A 77 5.02 15.00 4.96
N LYS A 78 5.78 14.78 6.04
CA LYS A 78 7.14 15.32 6.20
C LYS A 78 8.18 14.64 5.32
N HIS A 79 7.85 13.46 4.78
CA HIS A 79 8.81 12.63 4.05
C HIS A 79 8.40 12.41 2.60
N GLN A 80 7.38 13.10 2.13
CA GLN A 80 6.90 12.98 0.75
C GLN A 80 7.84 13.65 -0.26
N LYS A 81 7.65 13.33 -1.54
CA LYS A 81 8.39 13.89 -2.68
C LYS A 81 9.88 13.51 -2.70
N LYS A 82 10.22 12.37 -2.07
CA LYS A 82 11.59 11.84 -2.03
C LYS A 82 11.72 10.47 -2.71
N GLY A 83 10.63 9.97 -3.30
CA GLY A 83 10.63 8.68 -3.99
C GLY A 83 10.43 7.46 -3.10
N TYR A 84 10.15 7.63 -1.83
CA TYR A 84 10.02 6.50 -0.89
C TYR A 84 8.84 5.59 -1.21
N GLY A 85 7.70 6.17 -1.58
CA GLY A 85 6.51 5.38 -1.95
C GLY A 85 6.75 4.51 -3.17
N LYS A 86 7.45 5.05 -4.17
CA LYS A 86 7.80 4.30 -5.38
C LYS A 86 8.67 3.09 -5.05
N ILE A 87 9.70 3.30 -4.24
CA ILE A 87 10.63 2.22 -3.85
C ILE A 87 9.89 1.16 -3.04
N ALA A 88 9.07 1.57 -2.08
CA ALA A 88 8.28 0.63 -1.28
C ALA A 88 7.34 -0.22 -2.14
N MET A 89 6.65 0.40 -3.10
CA MET A 89 5.79 -0.31 -4.04
C MET A 89 6.58 -1.29 -4.91
N GLU A 90 7.73 -0.88 -5.40
CA GLU A 90 8.60 -1.77 -6.19
C GLU A 90 9.02 -2.99 -5.39
N ILE A 91 9.37 -2.83 -4.12
CA ILE A 91 9.71 -3.95 -3.24
C ILE A 91 8.54 -4.93 -3.11
N ILE A 92 7.34 -4.42 -2.84
CA ILE A 92 6.14 -5.27 -2.69
C ILE A 92 5.77 -5.93 -4.01
N ILE A 93 5.81 -5.20 -5.12
CA ILE A 93 5.49 -5.75 -6.45
C ILE A 93 6.46 -6.88 -6.79
N ASP A 94 7.76 -6.71 -6.56
CA ASP A 94 8.75 -7.73 -6.81
C ASP A 94 8.52 -8.97 -5.94
N LYS A 95 8.15 -8.76 -4.67
CA LYS A 95 7.83 -9.87 -3.76
C LYS A 95 6.60 -10.63 -4.24
N ILE A 96 5.55 -9.95 -4.64
CA ILE A 96 4.32 -10.56 -5.15
C ILE A 96 4.60 -11.34 -6.42
N LYS A 97 5.42 -10.80 -7.32
CA LYS A 97 5.77 -11.47 -8.58
C LYS A 97 6.54 -12.77 -8.40
N GLN A 98 7.12 -13.00 -7.25
CA GLN A 98 7.76 -14.29 -6.94
C GLN A 98 6.74 -15.41 -6.76
N ASP A 99 5.49 -15.07 -6.47
CA ASP A 99 4.40 -16.03 -6.45
C ASP A 99 3.91 -16.26 -7.88
N LYS A 100 4.40 -17.32 -8.50
CA LYS A 100 4.10 -17.63 -9.91
C LYS A 100 2.68 -18.14 -10.16
N THR A 101 1.88 -18.30 -9.10
CA THR A 101 0.47 -18.70 -9.23
C THR A 101 -0.46 -17.51 -9.52
N HIS A 102 0.08 -16.29 -9.48
CA HIS A 102 -0.66 -15.05 -9.72
C HIS A 102 -0.01 -14.25 -10.83
N ASN A 103 -0.79 -13.43 -11.51
CA ASN A 103 -0.32 -12.61 -12.64
C ASN A 103 -0.86 -11.18 -12.62
N LYS A 104 -1.46 -10.75 -11.50
CA LYS A 104 -1.95 -9.39 -11.39
C LYS A 104 -2.01 -8.92 -9.95
N ILE A 105 -1.99 -7.61 -9.79
CA ILE A 105 -2.13 -6.92 -8.51
C ILE A 105 -3.19 -5.84 -8.69
N LYS A 106 -4.13 -5.76 -7.76
CA LYS A 106 -5.21 -4.79 -7.80
C LYS A 106 -5.04 -3.73 -6.72
N LEU A 107 -5.56 -2.56 -6.98
CA LEU A 107 -5.78 -1.51 -5.99
C LEU A 107 -6.93 -0.63 -6.42
N SER A 108 -7.43 0.16 -5.50
CA SER A 108 -8.43 1.17 -5.81
C SER A 108 -8.05 2.48 -5.13
N THR A 109 -8.49 3.59 -5.72
CA THR A 109 -8.23 4.90 -5.14
C THR A 109 -9.37 5.84 -5.46
N ASN A 110 -9.52 6.88 -4.64
CA ASN A 110 -10.55 7.90 -4.84
C ASN A 110 -10.42 8.53 -6.24
N PRO A 111 -11.54 8.72 -6.96
CA PRO A 111 -11.50 9.32 -8.31
C PRO A 111 -10.82 10.69 -8.36
N ASP A 112 -10.89 11.45 -7.27
CA ASP A 112 -10.31 12.79 -7.18
C ASP A 112 -8.82 12.79 -6.79
N ASN A 113 -8.26 11.63 -6.47
CA ASN A 113 -6.85 11.50 -6.14
C ASN A 113 -6.02 11.44 -7.42
N PHE A 114 -5.92 12.55 -8.12
CA PHE A 114 -5.20 12.61 -9.42
C PHE A 114 -3.71 12.33 -9.28
N ILE A 115 -3.10 12.78 -8.18
CA ILE A 115 -1.68 12.53 -7.91
C ILE A 115 -1.45 11.04 -7.70
N GLY A 116 -2.28 10.38 -6.89
CA GLY A 116 -2.19 8.94 -6.65
C GLY A 116 -2.45 8.13 -7.91
N ARG A 117 -3.46 8.50 -8.70
CA ARG A 117 -3.76 7.81 -9.97
C ARG A 117 -2.59 7.87 -10.93
N LYS A 118 -1.96 9.05 -11.07
CA LYS A 118 -0.76 9.20 -11.90
C LYS A 118 0.41 8.37 -11.34
N PHE A 119 0.59 8.38 -10.03
CA PHE A 119 1.63 7.62 -9.35
C PHE A 119 1.51 6.13 -9.68
N TYR A 120 0.32 5.56 -9.56
CA TYR A 120 0.09 4.15 -9.85
C TYR A 120 0.22 3.84 -11.34
N ARG A 121 -0.26 4.73 -12.23
CA ARG A 121 -0.04 4.55 -13.68
C ARG A 121 1.44 4.49 -14.03
N ASN A 122 2.25 5.32 -13.40
CA ASN A 122 3.70 5.33 -13.63
C ASN A 122 4.39 4.03 -13.16
N LEU A 123 3.77 3.31 -12.23
CA LEU A 123 4.23 1.98 -11.81
C LEU A 123 3.74 0.86 -12.72
N GLY A 124 2.88 1.17 -13.68
CA GLY A 124 2.35 0.18 -14.63
C GLY A 124 0.91 -0.24 -14.37
N PHE A 125 0.26 0.27 -13.34
CA PHE A 125 -1.16 0.02 -13.11
C PHE A 125 -1.99 0.74 -14.15
N LYS A 126 -3.06 0.10 -14.59
CA LYS A 126 -4.00 0.66 -15.56
C LYS A 126 -5.39 0.75 -14.95
N GLU A 127 -6.08 1.84 -15.22
CA GLU A 127 -7.47 1.98 -14.84
C GLU A 127 -8.31 1.05 -15.70
N THR A 128 -9.18 0.27 -15.07
CA THR A 128 -9.99 -0.74 -15.76
C THR A 128 -11.27 -0.18 -16.36
N GLY A 129 -11.66 1.02 -15.93
CA GLY A 129 -12.99 1.57 -16.23
C GLY A 129 -14.06 1.09 -15.27
N GLU A 130 -13.74 0.16 -14.37
CA GLU A 130 -14.65 -0.34 -13.35
C GLU A 130 -14.44 0.40 -12.04
N MET A 131 -15.47 0.40 -11.20
CA MET A 131 -15.41 0.95 -9.86
C MET A 131 -15.37 -0.17 -8.84
N HIS A 132 -14.64 0.09 -7.75
CA HIS A 132 -14.68 -0.75 -6.55
C HIS A 132 -15.30 0.10 -5.45
N GLY A 133 -16.59 -0.13 -5.19
CA GLY A 133 -17.37 0.81 -4.40
C GLY A 133 -17.41 2.18 -5.09
N ASP A 134 -16.98 3.22 -4.40
CA ASP A 134 -16.89 4.58 -4.94
C ASP A 134 -15.46 4.96 -5.40
N GLU A 135 -14.57 3.97 -5.50
CA GLU A 135 -13.20 4.18 -5.94
C GLU A 135 -12.95 3.60 -7.34
N VAL A 136 -12.00 4.18 -8.07
CA VAL A 136 -11.59 3.63 -9.36
C VAL A 136 -10.69 2.41 -9.14
N LEU A 137 -10.97 1.34 -9.89
CA LEU A 137 -10.18 0.10 -9.83
C LEU A 137 -9.01 0.18 -10.81
N MET A 138 -7.83 -0.14 -10.32
CA MET A 138 -6.60 -0.20 -11.12
C MET A 138 -5.95 -1.57 -10.99
N VAL A 139 -5.35 -2.04 -12.08
CA VAL A 139 -4.74 -3.38 -12.14
C VAL A 139 -3.36 -3.30 -12.79
N LEU A 140 -2.40 -3.97 -12.19
CA LEU A 140 -1.10 -4.26 -12.79
C LEU A 140 -1.10 -5.72 -13.22
N GLU A 141 -0.90 -5.95 -14.49
CA GLU A 141 -0.77 -7.31 -15.06
C GLU A 141 0.66 -7.58 -15.47
N TYR A 142 1.10 -8.84 -15.27
CA TYR A 142 2.48 -9.26 -15.58
C TYR A 142 2.58 -10.74 -15.92
#